data_b6c00bdf679daedaefce51bb8ae61dc6
#
_entry.id   b6c00bdf679daedaefce51bb8ae61dc6
#
_cell.length_a   1.000
_cell.length_b   1.000
_cell.length_c   1.000
_cell.angle_alpha   90.00
_cell.angle_beta   90.00
_cell.angle_gamma   90.00
#
_symmetry.space_group_name_H-M   'P 1'
#
loop_
_entity.id
_entity.type
_entity.pdbx_description
1 polymer ?
#
loop_
_entity_poly.entity_id
_entity_poly.type
_entity_poly.pdbx_seq_one_letter_code
_entity_poly.pdbx_strand_id
1 'polypeptide(L)'
;MRDLLKAFEEIQRDLPLIFPIHPRTRQQLASAGLNGQLEGLPNLRLIDPQGYLDFLKLMADSAMVLTDSGGIQEETTILGVPCLTLRENTERPATITHGTNRLVGMDPQRLLEGYRSICAHPCEEHQQPEKWDGRAAERITRIIAQWQRD
;
A
#
# COMPACT_ATOMS: atom_id res chain seq x y z
N MET A 1 11.67 -11.81 1.40
CA MET A 1 11.37 -11.68 -0.05
C MET A 1 11.06 -13.02 -0.71
N ARG A 2 11.91 -14.07 -0.63
CA ARG A 2 11.59 -15.38 -1.25
C ARG A 2 10.24 -15.95 -0.82
N ASP A 3 9.89 -15.83 0.44
CA ASP A 3 8.62 -16.35 0.94
C ASP A 3 7.42 -15.55 0.44
N LEU A 4 7.57 -14.23 0.27
CA LEU A 4 6.53 -13.38 -0.34
C LEU A 4 6.26 -13.74 -1.81
N LEU A 5 7.28 -14.22 -2.56
CA LEU A 5 7.06 -14.65 -3.95
C LEU A 5 6.07 -15.80 -4.06
N LYS A 6 6.02 -16.70 -3.06
CA LYS A 6 5.02 -17.78 -3.02
C LYS A 6 3.59 -17.20 -2.87
N ALA A 7 3.45 -16.17 -2.04
CA ALA A 7 2.16 -15.50 -1.91
C ALA A 7 1.77 -14.76 -3.20
N PHE A 8 2.74 -14.10 -3.87
CA PHE A 8 2.49 -13.46 -5.17
C PHE A 8 2.13 -14.47 -6.25
N GLU A 9 2.74 -15.67 -6.24
CA GLU A 9 2.40 -16.76 -7.15
C GLU A 9 0.94 -17.20 -7.00
N GLU A 10 0.42 -17.21 -5.77
CA GLU A 10 -0.98 -17.53 -5.50
C GLU A 10 -1.91 -16.39 -5.90
N ILE A 11 -1.64 -15.17 -5.44
CA ILE A 11 -2.47 -14.00 -5.71
C ILE A 11 -2.60 -13.73 -7.22
N GLN A 12 -1.51 -13.84 -7.97
CA GLN A 12 -1.49 -13.55 -9.42
C GLN A 12 -2.33 -14.51 -10.27
N ARG A 13 -2.82 -15.61 -9.70
CA ARG A 13 -3.75 -16.52 -10.39
C ARG A 13 -5.13 -15.90 -10.55
N ASP A 14 -5.52 -15.07 -9.59
CA ASP A 14 -6.84 -14.44 -9.53
C ASP A 14 -6.80 -12.97 -9.94
N LEU A 15 -5.75 -12.24 -9.54
CA LEU A 15 -5.59 -10.81 -9.79
C LEU A 15 -4.24 -10.50 -10.43
N PRO A 16 -4.19 -9.69 -11.50
CA PRO A 16 -2.92 -9.24 -12.05
C PRO A 16 -2.20 -8.36 -11.04
N LEU A 17 -0.89 -8.60 -10.89
CA LEU A 17 -0.02 -7.81 -10.04
C LEU A 17 0.76 -6.79 -10.88
N ILE A 18 0.69 -5.51 -10.50
CA ILE A 18 1.49 -4.45 -11.09
C ILE A 18 2.51 -4.00 -10.04
N PHE A 19 3.78 -4.09 -10.37
CA PHE A 19 4.85 -3.71 -9.46
C PHE A 19 5.74 -2.63 -10.10
N PRO A 20 5.47 -1.34 -9.80
CA PRO A 20 6.39 -0.26 -10.11
C PRO A 20 7.68 -0.43 -9.31
N ILE A 21 8.76 -0.86 -9.96
CA ILE A 21 9.98 -1.28 -9.28
C ILE A 21 11.08 -0.23 -9.38
N HIS A 22 11.57 0.23 -8.22
CA HIS A 22 12.71 1.14 -8.18
C HIS A 22 13.99 0.44 -8.70
N PRO A 23 14.88 1.11 -9.45
CA PRO A 23 16.11 0.53 -9.98
C PRO A 23 16.98 -0.18 -8.93
N ARG A 24 17.07 0.39 -7.72
CA ARG A 24 17.80 -0.23 -6.61
C ARG A 24 17.18 -1.57 -6.18
N THR A 25 15.85 -1.66 -6.12
CA THR A 25 15.14 -2.90 -5.79
C THR A 25 15.35 -3.94 -6.88
N ARG A 26 15.30 -3.54 -8.16
CA ARG A 26 15.59 -4.42 -9.30
C ARG A 26 17.00 -5.01 -9.21
N GLN A 27 18.02 -4.19 -8.86
CA GLN A 27 19.38 -4.65 -8.65
C GLN A 27 19.50 -5.65 -7.48
N GLN A 28 18.81 -5.37 -6.36
CA GLN A 28 18.81 -6.28 -5.22
C GLN A 28 18.17 -7.63 -5.55
N LEU A 29 17.07 -7.63 -6.30
CA LEU A 29 16.42 -8.86 -6.76
C LEU A 29 17.35 -9.67 -7.69
N ALA A 30 18.02 -8.99 -8.62
CA ALA A 30 19.01 -9.62 -9.50
C ALA A 30 20.16 -10.24 -8.71
N SER A 31 20.73 -9.50 -7.76
CA SER A 31 21.82 -9.98 -6.89
C SER A 31 21.42 -11.16 -6.00
N ALA A 32 20.12 -11.22 -5.63
CA ALA A 32 19.57 -12.33 -4.86
C ALA A 32 19.15 -13.53 -5.72
N GLY A 33 19.32 -13.47 -7.05
CA GLY A 33 18.96 -14.53 -7.99
C GLY A 33 17.45 -14.76 -8.11
N LEU A 34 16.64 -13.72 -7.87
CA LEU A 34 15.17 -13.81 -7.82
C LEU A 34 14.48 -13.42 -9.14
N ASN A 35 15.24 -12.90 -10.13
CA ASN A 35 14.65 -12.44 -11.39
C ASN A 35 13.89 -13.55 -12.12
N GLY A 36 14.45 -14.75 -12.23
CA GLY A 36 13.79 -15.87 -12.91
C GLY A 36 12.49 -16.31 -12.23
N GLN A 37 12.37 -16.13 -10.91
CA GLN A 37 11.13 -16.43 -10.21
C GLN A 37 10.05 -15.35 -10.48
N LEU A 38 10.43 -14.08 -10.57
CA LEU A 38 9.51 -12.99 -10.92
C LEU A 38 9.07 -13.07 -12.38
N GLU A 39 9.98 -13.36 -13.30
CA GLU A 39 9.70 -13.55 -14.72
C GLU A 39 8.83 -14.79 -14.99
N GLY A 40 8.86 -15.76 -14.09
CA GLY A 40 8.00 -16.96 -14.12
C GLY A 40 6.54 -16.71 -13.71
N LEU A 41 6.20 -15.51 -13.25
CA LEU A 41 4.84 -15.15 -12.86
C LEU A 41 4.10 -14.45 -14.02
N PRO A 42 3.24 -15.14 -14.78
CA PRO A 42 2.67 -14.63 -16.04
C PRO A 42 1.79 -13.39 -15.87
N ASN A 43 1.15 -13.22 -14.70
CA ASN A 43 0.30 -12.08 -14.41
C ASN A 43 0.98 -11.01 -13.52
N LEU A 44 2.28 -11.13 -13.24
CA LEU A 44 3.07 -10.09 -12.61
C LEU A 44 3.72 -9.20 -13.66
N ARG A 45 3.43 -7.92 -13.62
CA ARG A 45 4.00 -6.91 -14.50
C ARG A 45 4.96 -6.01 -13.71
N LEU A 46 6.25 -6.14 -14.01
CA LEU A 46 7.26 -5.21 -13.51
C LEU A 46 7.29 -4.01 -14.44
N ILE A 47 6.99 -2.84 -13.90
CA ILE A 47 7.03 -1.56 -14.65
C ILE A 47 8.07 -0.62 -14.02
N ASP A 48 8.49 0.38 -14.78
CA ASP A 48 9.37 1.41 -14.23
C ASP A 48 8.62 2.30 -13.21
N PRO A 49 9.36 3.01 -12.34
CA PRO A 49 8.75 3.95 -11.41
C PRO A 49 7.85 4.94 -12.13
N GLN A 50 6.66 5.15 -11.61
CA GLN A 50 5.66 6.05 -12.18
C GLN A 50 5.73 7.44 -11.54
N GLY A 51 5.28 8.46 -12.27
CA GLY A 51 5.02 9.77 -11.70
C GLY A 51 3.93 9.71 -10.63
N TYR A 52 3.92 10.70 -9.73
CA TYR A 52 3.01 10.70 -8.57
C TYR A 52 1.53 10.55 -8.97
N LEU A 53 1.07 11.29 -9.97
CA LEU A 53 -0.33 11.24 -10.41
C LEU A 53 -0.69 9.91 -11.06
N ASP A 54 0.21 9.35 -11.86
CA ASP A 54 0.00 8.04 -12.50
C ASP A 54 -0.02 6.92 -11.46
N PHE A 55 0.88 7.00 -10.47
CA PHE A 55 0.90 6.03 -9.37
C PHE A 55 -0.34 6.14 -8.48
N LEU A 56 -0.79 7.36 -8.18
CA LEU A 56 -2.03 7.60 -7.45
C LEU A 56 -3.24 7.01 -8.19
N LYS A 57 -3.28 7.17 -9.52
CA LYS A 57 -4.33 6.58 -10.35
C LYS A 57 -4.29 5.06 -10.34
N LEU A 58 -3.09 4.47 -10.43
CA LEU A 58 -2.93 3.01 -10.30
C LEU A 58 -3.46 2.49 -8.96
N MET A 59 -3.16 3.19 -7.86
CA MET A 59 -3.69 2.82 -6.55
C MET A 59 -5.21 2.96 -6.48
N ALA A 60 -5.76 4.06 -6.98
CA ALA A 60 -7.20 4.33 -6.95
C ALA A 60 -8.01 3.28 -7.74
N ASP A 61 -7.44 2.74 -8.82
CA ASP A 61 -8.08 1.73 -9.66
C ASP A 61 -7.77 0.29 -9.23
N SER A 62 -6.94 0.10 -8.20
CA SER A 62 -6.55 -1.24 -7.75
C SER A 62 -7.60 -1.86 -6.82
N ALA A 63 -7.73 -3.18 -6.86
CA ALA A 63 -8.54 -3.94 -5.90
C ALA A 63 -7.95 -3.88 -4.48
N MET A 64 -6.63 -3.76 -4.38
CA MET A 64 -5.87 -3.60 -3.13
C MET A 64 -4.44 -3.15 -3.41
N VAL A 65 -3.78 -2.64 -2.38
CA VAL A 65 -2.37 -2.25 -2.43
C VAL A 65 -1.55 -3.05 -1.43
N LEU A 66 -0.40 -3.56 -1.87
CA LEU A 66 0.62 -4.18 -1.02
C LEU A 66 1.78 -3.21 -0.89
N THR A 67 2.16 -2.82 0.33
CA THR A 67 3.20 -1.79 0.53
C THR A 67 3.95 -1.96 1.84
N ASP A 68 5.15 -1.40 1.92
CA ASP A 68 5.90 -1.16 3.16
C ASP A 68 6.04 0.34 3.48
N SER A 69 5.47 1.21 2.65
CA SER A 69 5.55 2.67 2.75
C SER A 69 4.48 3.26 3.67
N GLY A 70 4.89 4.11 4.63
CA GLY A 70 3.97 4.85 5.49
C GLY A 70 3.07 5.84 4.71
N GLY A 71 3.61 6.52 3.70
CA GLY A 71 2.83 7.47 2.88
C GLY A 71 1.72 6.77 2.10
N ILE A 72 2.01 5.61 1.51
CA ILE A 72 1.00 4.83 0.76
C ILE A 72 -0.13 4.36 1.68
N GLN A 73 0.15 4.04 2.94
CA GLN A 73 -0.90 3.70 3.93
C GLN A 73 -1.89 4.86 4.13
N GLU A 74 -1.39 6.09 4.14
CA GLU A 74 -2.22 7.30 4.26
C GLU A 74 -3.02 7.54 2.98
N GLU A 75 -2.38 7.44 1.83
CA GLU A 75 -3.02 7.64 0.52
C GLU A 75 -4.12 6.61 0.25
N THR A 76 -3.88 5.33 0.52
CA THR A 76 -4.90 4.27 0.38
C THR A 76 -6.08 4.47 1.33
N THR A 77 -5.83 4.97 2.54
CA THR A 77 -6.89 5.33 3.49
C THR A 77 -7.78 6.44 2.94
N ILE A 78 -7.21 7.48 2.33
CA ILE A 78 -7.98 8.56 1.69
C ILE A 78 -8.74 8.07 0.47
N LEU A 79 -8.13 7.19 -0.34
CA LEU A 79 -8.75 6.63 -1.54
C LEU A 79 -9.82 5.57 -1.23
N GLY A 80 -9.88 5.05 -0.01
CA GLY A 80 -10.75 3.94 0.35
C GLY A 80 -10.30 2.59 -0.23
N VAL A 81 -9.03 2.48 -0.62
CA VAL A 81 -8.47 1.26 -1.22
C VAL A 81 -7.91 0.36 -0.12
N PRO A 82 -8.28 -0.94 -0.07
CA PRO A 82 -7.70 -1.89 0.86
C PRO A 82 -6.18 -1.92 0.78
N CYS A 83 -5.52 -1.90 1.94
CA CYS A 83 -4.06 -1.86 2.03
C CYS A 83 -3.54 -2.99 2.94
N LEU A 84 -2.62 -3.79 2.43
CA LEU A 84 -1.87 -4.79 3.20
C LEU A 84 -0.44 -4.31 3.38
N THR A 85 -0.07 -3.97 4.61
CA THR A 85 1.25 -3.44 4.93
C THR A 85 2.21 -4.56 5.31
N LEU A 86 3.29 -4.68 4.55
CA LEU A 86 4.36 -5.68 4.70
C LEU A 86 5.34 -5.30 5.83
N ARG A 87 4.81 -4.86 6.98
CA ARG A 87 5.56 -4.47 8.18
C ARG A 87 4.86 -5.01 9.43
N GLU A 88 5.64 -5.21 10.49
CA GLU A 88 5.10 -5.64 11.79
C GLU A 88 4.50 -4.49 12.61
N ASN A 89 4.86 -3.26 12.30
CA ASN A 89 4.39 -2.05 12.95
C ASN A 89 4.17 -0.91 11.96
N THR A 90 3.50 0.15 12.40
CA THR A 90 3.35 1.38 11.63
C THR A 90 3.39 2.60 12.54
N GLU A 91 3.95 3.69 12.03
CA GLU A 91 3.86 5.02 12.62
C GLU A 91 2.56 5.76 12.22
N ARG A 92 1.65 5.08 11.54
CA ARG A 92 0.36 5.61 11.05
C ARG A 92 -0.84 4.84 11.63
N PRO A 93 -1.02 4.79 12.97
CA PRO A 93 -2.06 3.97 13.59
C PRO A 93 -3.48 4.32 13.13
N ALA A 94 -3.73 5.58 12.77
CA ALA A 94 -5.03 6.02 12.24
C ALA A 94 -5.45 5.27 10.96
N THR A 95 -4.50 4.81 10.14
CA THR A 95 -4.78 4.05 8.93
C THR A 95 -5.33 2.65 9.23
N ILE A 96 -5.03 2.11 10.42
CA ILE A 96 -5.53 0.81 10.89
C ILE A 96 -6.88 0.98 11.60
N THR A 97 -6.98 1.97 12.49
CA THR A 97 -8.15 2.12 13.37
C THR A 97 -9.38 2.73 12.66
N HIS A 98 -9.16 3.52 11.62
CA HIS A 98 -10.22 4.20 10.85
C HIS A 98 -10.14 3.93 9.35
N GLY A 99 -8.94 3.59 8.84
CA GLY A 99 -8.69 3.41 7.42
C GLY A 99 -8.80 1.96 6.96
N THR A 100 -8.15 1.70 5.83
CA THR A 100 -8.23 0.42 5.09
C THR A 100 -7.01 -0.46 5.31
N ASN A 101 -6.05 -0.04 6.17
CA ASN A 101 -4.75 -0.67 6.31
C ASN A 101 -4.78 -1.84 7.30
N ARG A 102 -4.13 -2.95 6.93
CA ARG A 102 -3.89 -4.12 7.78
C ARG A 102 -2.41 -4.49 7.76
N LEU A 103 -1.82 -4.69 8.94
CA LEU A 103 -0.43 -5.14 9.06
C LEU A 103 -0.36 -6.65 8.89
N VAL A 104 0.36 -7.10 7.87
CA VAL A 104 0.56 -8.52 7.57
C VAL A 104 2.00 -8.97 7.77
N GLY A 105 2.93 -8.03 8.01
CA GLY A 105 4.35 -8.35 8.14
C GLY A 105 4.93 -8.94 6.87
N MET A 106 6.02 -9.69 7.04
CA MET A 106 6.67 -10.43 5.96
C MET A 106 6.25 -11.91 5.92
N ASP A 107 5.17 -12.27 6.59
CA ASP A 107 4.64 -13.62 6.66
C ASP A 107 3.70 -13.88 5.45
N PRO A 108 4.02 -14.85 4.58
CA PRO A 108 3.20 -15.17 3.42
C PRO A 108 1.79 -15.65 3.77
N GLN A 109 1.63 -16.34 4.90
CA GLN A 109 0.31 -16.83 5.32
C GLN A 109 -0.60 -15.68 5.75
N ARG A 110 -0.09 -14.76 6.58
CA ARG A 110 -0.82 -13.55 6.97
C ARG A 110 -1.17 -12.68 5.76
N LEU A 111 -0.27 -12.59 4.78
CA LEU A 111 -0.53 -11.89 3.52
C LEU A 111 -1.69 -12.53 2.75
N LEU A 112 -1.68 -13.86 2.58
CA LEU A 112 -2.74 -14.59 1.89
C LEU A 112 -4.08 -14.55 2.63
N GLU A 113 -4.07 -14.60 3.95
CA GLU A 113 -5.28 -14.43 4.78
C GLU A 113 -5.87 -13.03 4.59
N GLY A 114 -5.04 -11.98 4.64
CA GLY A 114 -5.44 -10.60 4.37
C GLY A 114 -6.02 -10.44 2.97
N TYR A 115 -5.35 -10.99 1.96
CA TYR A 115 -5.81 -11.03 0.58
C TYR A 115 -7.19 -11.66 0.44
N ARG A 116 -7.37 -12.90 0.97
CA ARG A 116 -8.65 -13.63 0.89
C ARG A 116 -9.78 -12.90 1.62
N SER A 117 -9.47 -12.29 2.77
CA SER A 117 -10.43 -11.49 3.53
C SER A 117 -10.92 -10.29 2.71
N ILE A 118 -10.02 -9.56 2.04
CA ILE A 118 -10.39 -8.43 1.17
C ILE A 118 -11.22 -8.91 -0.02
N CYS A 119 -10.84 -10.01 -0.66
CA CYS A 119 -11.60 -10.57 -1.79
C CYS A 119 -13.01 -11.03 -1.38
N ALA A 120 -13.16 -11.57 -0.18
CA ALA A 120 -14.47 -12.00 0.34
C ALA A 120 -15.37 -10.81 0.75
N HIS A 121 -14.77 -9.69 1.17
CA HIS A 121 -15.49 -8.50 1.66
C HIS A 121 -14.90 -7.22 1.02
N PRO A 122 -15.09 -7.00 -0.29
CA PRO A 122 -14.44 -5.90 -1.02
C PRO A 122 -14.93 -4.50 -0.64
N CYS A 123 -16.06 -4.40 0.05
CA CYS A 123 -16.72 -3.13 0.41
C CYS A 123 -16.82 -2.98 1.93
N GLU A 124 -15.75 -3.26 2.68
CA GLU A 124 -15.76 -2.89 4.10
C GLU A 124 -15.87 -1.36 4.22
N GLU A 125 -16.87 -0.89 5.00
CA GLU A 125 -16.99 0.53 5.32
C GLU A 125 -15.73 0.99 6.02
N HIS A 126 -15.03 1.95 5.44
CA HIS A 126 -13.92 2.63 6.09
C HIS A 126 -14.35 4.04 6.48
N GLN A 127 -13.83 4.53 7.58
CA GLN A 127 -14.04 5.90 8.01
C GLN A 127 -12.77 6.70 7.75
N GLN A 128 -12.93 7.85 7.14
CA GLN A 128 -11.81 8.77 7.01
C GLN A 128 -11.43 9.30 8.41
N PRO A 129 -10.14 9.27 8.80
CA PRO A 129 -9.72 9.80 10.08
C PRO A 129 -10.10 11.28 10.24
N GLU A 130 -10.42 11.68 11.47
CA GLU A 130 -10.78 13.07 11.77
C GLU A 130 -9.71 14.05 11.27
N LYS A 131 -10.13 15.12 10.62
CA LYS A 131 -9.26 16.18 10.07
C LYS A 131 -8.40 15.81 8.86
N TRP A 132 -8.62 14.65 8.25
CA TRP A 132 -7.95 14.26 7.00
C TRP A 132 -8.70 14.79 5.76
N ASP A 133 -9.16 16.00 5.80
CA ASP A 133 -10.01 16.66 4.81
C ASP A 133 -9.27 17.66 3.90
N GLY A 134 -7.92 17.60 3.90
CA GLY A 134 -7.07 18.48 3.10
C GLY A 134 -6.94 19.93 3.63
N ARG A 135 -7.58 20.27 4.77
CA ARG A 135 -7.62 21.64 5.31
C ARG A 135 -6.66 21.88 6.48
N ALA A 136 -5.63 21.06 6.64
CA ALA A 136 -4.67 21.18 7.72
C ALA A 136 -3.93 22.53 7.70
N ALA A 137 -3.50 22.99 6.52
CA ALA A 137 -2.81 24.27 6.35
C ALA A 137 -3.65 25.46 6.84
N GLU A 138 -4.96 25.49 6.52
CA GLU A 138 -5.87 26.54 6.99
C GLU A 138 -5.99 26.56 8.51
N ARG A 139 -6.04 25.40 9.15
CA ARG A 139 -6.09 25.30 10.62
C ARG A 139 -4.79 25.78 11.27
N ILE A 140 -3.66 25.34 10.73
CA ILE A 140 -2.34 25.74 11.22
C ILE A 140 -2.15 27.25 11.11
N THR A 141 -2.43 27.85 9.97
CA THR A 141 -2.27 29.31 9.78
C THR A 141 -3.18 30.10 10.69
N ARG A 142 -4.42 29.65 10.93
CA ARG A 142 -5.33 30.28 11.87
C ARG A 142 -4.81 30.26 13.30
N ILE A 143 -4.28 29.11 13.75
CA ILE A 143 -3.73 28.98 15.11
C ILE A 143 -2.51 29.87 15.28
N ILE A 144 -1.59 29.88 14.32
CA ILE A 144 -0.39 30.73 14.37
C ILE A 144 -0.77 32.21 14.39
N ALA A 145 -1.74 32.64 13.57
CA ALA A 145 -2.18 34.03 13.54
C ALA A 145 -2.88 34.47 14.84
N GLN A 146 -3.49 33.57 15.58
CA GLN A 146 -4.06 33.84 16.89
C GLN A 146 -2.97 33.97 17.95
N TRP A 147 -1.99 33.07 17.94
CA TRP A 147 -0.90 33.07 18.92
C TRP A 147 0.01 34.33 18.84
N GLN A 148 0.14 34.95 17.67
CA GLN A 148 0.89 36.22 17.53
C GLN A 148 0.15 37.45 18.07
N ARG A 149 -1.11 37.34 18.51
CA ARG A 149 -1.92 38.45 19.03
C ARG A 149 -2.02 38.48 20.56
N ASP A 150 -1.62 37.38 21.20
CA ASP A 150 -1.46 37.27 22.66
C ASP A 150 -0.01 37.55 23.11
#